data_9e061c12ff87efc5cf990640dfd171fd
#
_entry.id   9e061c12ff87efc5cf990640dfd171fd
#
_cell.length_a   1.000
_cell.length_b   1.000
_cell.length_c   1.000
_cell.angle_alpha   90.00
_cell.angle_beta   90.00
_cell.angle_gamma   90.00
#
_symmetry.space_group_name_H-M   'P 1'
#
loop_
_entity.id
_entity.type
_entity.pdbx_description
1 polymer ?
#
loop_
_entity_poly.entity_id
_entity_poly.type
_entity_poly.pdbx_seq_one_letter_code
_entity_poly.pdbx_strand_id
1 'polypeptide(L)'
;MRSTWSEEPIVVELDASSSDAATNLAAGRSVIVVPDFCDAAERATLLSSAFAEAARSEEELVSGERGPSAAQSNTGRLRLHVPERLPDCGLLGDQLIRRALAFVQRELPGAGEQMLGCSATELPELLDAAPGLEYSPGEPAVNIYTATGEFKPHEDKMGLTVLVTLSDGDEFSGGGTAFWRPSDFNSARRGRAEPALVLTPPAGTALLFGGEVTHAGRRVESGKRCMFVASFSRRKSPAQAHPASSSSAVASEPRLEDGDDLDAFLDALR
;
A
#
# COMPACT_ATOMS: atom_id res chain seq x y z
N MET A 1 14.80 16.43 -18.81
CA MET A 1 15.41 15.09 -19.04
C MET A 1 14.27 14.09 -19.10
N ARG A 2 14.12 13.34 -20.19
CA ARG A 2 13.15 12.23 -20.22
C ARG A 2 13.67 11.16 -19.25
N SER A 3 12.83 10.74 -18.31
CA SER A 3 13.12 9.65 -17.39
C SER A 3 13.43 8.38 -18.20
N THR A 4 14.51 7.69 -17.86
CA THR A 4 14.92 6.42 -18.49
C THR A 4 14.22 5.24 -17.81
N TRP A 5 12.91 5.38 -17.51
CA TRP A 5 12.13 4.25 -17.01
C TRP A 5 11.96 3.20 -18.10
N SER A 6 12.06 1.94 -17.73
CA SER A 6 11.82 0.80 -18.62
C SER A 6 10.36 0.79 -19.09
N GLU A 7 10.11 0.37 -20.32
CA GLU A 7 8.77 0.06 -20.82
C GLU A 7 8.31 -1.34 -20.39
N GLU A 8 9.24 -2.18 -19.92
CA GLU A 8 8.97 -3.53 -19.43
C GLU A 8 9.02 -3.58 -17.91
N PRO A 9 8.27 -4.50 -17.28
CA PRO A 9 8.35 -4.72 -15.83
C PRO A 9 9.77 -5.06 -15.39
N ILE A 10 10.20 -4.49 -14.28
CA ILE A 10 11.51 -4.74 -13.69
C ILE A 10 11.38 -5.15 -12.22
N VAL A 11 12.19 -6.10 -11.80
CA VAL A 11 12.39 -6.44 -10.39
C VAL A 11 13.58 -5.64 -9.88
N VAL A 12 13.36 -4.82 -8.85
CA VAL A 12 14.41 -4.06 -8.18
C VAL A 12 14.70 -4.71 -6.84
N GLU A 13 15.90 -5.19 -6.66
CA GLU A 13 16.31 -5.87 -5.45
C GLU A 13 16.78 -4.90 -4.39
N LEU A 14 16.27 -5.06 -3.17
CA LEU A 14 16.70 -4.34 -1.97
C LEU A 14 17.82 -5.10 -1.26
N ASP A 15 17.73 -6.42 -1.27
CA ASP A 15 18.70 -7.35 -0.67
C ASP A 15 18.54 -8.72 -1.34
N ALA A 16 19.40 -9.01 -2.31
CA ALA A 16 19.38 -10.29 -3.02
C ALA A 16 20.04 -11.40 -2.22
N SER A 17 19.25 -12.22 -1.57
CA SER A 17 19.75 -13.42 -0.87
C SER A 17 19.32 -14.73 -1.53
N SER A 18 18.42 -14.69 -2.50
CA SER A 18 17.96 -15.84 -3.28
C SER A 18 18.04 -15.53 -4.77
N SER A 19 18.29 -16.54 -5.59
CA SER A 19 18.14 -16.42 -7.05
C SER A 19 16.69 -16.50 -7.53
N ASP A 20 15.76 -16.86 -6.63
CA ASP A 20 14.33 -16.94 -6.93
C ASP A 20 13.63 -15.62 -6.64
N ALA A 21 13.10 -14.98 -7.69
CA ALA A 21 12.45 -13.68 -7.60
C ALA A 21 11.15 -13.73 -6.76
N ALA A 22 10.41 -14.83 -6.80
CA ALA A 22 9.19 -15.00 -6.02
C ALA A 22 9.51 -15.04 -4.52
N THR A 23 10.57 -15.77 -4.14
CA THR A 23 11.06 -15.84 -2.76
C THR A 23 11.56 -14.48 -2.27
N ASN A 24 12.30 -13.73 -3.10
CA ASN A 24 12.77 -12.40 -2.73
C ASN A 24 11.60 -11.42 -2.54
N LEU A 25 10.58 -11.47 -3.41
CA LEU A 25 9.39 -10.64 -3.28
C LEU A 25 8.63 -10.96 -1.99
N ALA A 26 8.36 -12.24 -1.74
CA ALA A 26 7.63 -12.69 -0.55
C ALA A 26 8.36 -12.37 0.76
N ALA A 27 9.70 -12.41 0.73
CA ALA A 27 10.56 -12.09 1.88
C ALA A 27 10.83 -10.58 2.04
N GLY A 28 10.14 -9.70 1.31
CA GLY A 28 10.33 -8.26 1.42
C GLY A 28 11.68 -7.74 0.93
N ARG A 29 12.33 -8.46 0.01
CA ARG A 29 13.68 -8.15 -0.48
C ARG A 29 13.73 -7.54 -1.86
N SER A 30 12.59 -7.40 -2.50
CA SER A 30 12.48 -6.80 -3.82
C SER A 30 11.17 -6.05 -3.99
N VAL A 31 11.15 -5.16 -4.96
CA VAL A 31 9.99 -4.40 -5.41
C VAL A 31 9.86 -4.59 -6.91
N ILE A 32 8.67 -4.86 -7.41
CA ILE A 32 8.40 -4.94 -8.83
C ILE A 32 7.85 -3.60 -9.30
N VAL A 33 8.42 -3.06 -10.35
CA VAL A 33 7.96 -1.86 -11.04
C VAL A 33 7.24 -2.31 -12.31
N VAL A 34 5.96 -2.00 -12.44
CA VAL A 34 5.13 -2.37 -13.58
C VAL A 34 4.69 -1.10 -14.29
N PRO A 35 5.31 -0.74 -15.44
CA PRO A 35 4.92 0.44 -16.22
C PRO A 35 3.55 0.22 -16.85
N ASP A 36 2.89 1.31 -17.24
CA ASP A 36 1.59 1.32 -17.92
C ASP A 36 0.51 0.45 -17.26
N PHE A 37 0.61 0.32 -15.93
CA PHE A 37 -0.30 -0.48 -15.12
C PHE A 37 -1.71 0.12 -15.05
N CYS A 38 -1.81 1.43 -15.02
CA CYS A 38 -3.05 2.20 -14.96
C CYS A 38 -3.02 3.22 -16.10
N ASP A 39 -3.98 3.16 -17.00
CA ASP A 39 -4.01 4.05 -18.16
C ASP A 39 -4.43 5.50 -17.80
N ALA A 40 -4.33 6.39 -18.78
CA ALA A 40 -4.62 7.81 -18.56
C ALA A 40 -6.10 8.07 -18.20
N ALA A 41 -7.05 7.30 -18.74
CA ALA A 41 -8.48 7.45 -18.46
C ALA A 41 -8.81 6.94 -17.05
N GLU A 42 -8.25 5.81 -16.67
CA GLU A 42 -8.36 5.25 -15.30
C GLU A 42 -7.79 6.22 -14.26
N ARG A 43 -6.59 6.78 -14.52
CA ARG A 43 -5.98 7.80 -13.66
C ARG A 43 -6.85 9.04 -13.53
N ALA A 44 -7.37 9.55 -14.65
CA ALA A 44 -8.23 10.73 -14.67
C ALA A 44 -9.51 10.50 -13.83
N THR A 45 -10.09 9.31 -13.88
CA THR A 45 -11.24 8.92 -13.06
C THR A 45 -10.92 8.97 -11.57
N LEU A 46 -9.82 8.34 -11.15
CA LEU A 46 -9.39 8.34 -9.74
C LEU A 46 -9.06 9.75 -9.24
N LEU A 47 -8.33 10.54 -10.03
CA LEU A 47 -7.90 11.88 -9.65
C LEU A 47 -9.09 12.85 -9.57
N SER A 48 -10.00 12.83 -10.56
CA SER A 48 -11.18 13.72 -10.56
C SER A 48 -12.09 13.45 -9.36
N SER A 49 -12.37 12.18 -9.06
CA SER A 49 -13.16 11.79 -7.90
C SER A 49 -12.46 12.17 -6.59
N ALA A 50 -11.15 11.93 -6.49
CA ALA A 50 -10.38 12.24 -5.30
C ALA A 50 -10.30 13.75 -5.03
N PHE A 51 -10.09 14.58 -6.06
CA PHE A 51 -10.05 16.03 -5.89
C PHE A 51 -11.42 16.62 -5.57
N ALA A 52 -12.50 16.11 -6.17
CA ALA A 52 -13.86 16.53 -5.84
C ALA A 52 -14.18 16.21 -4.37
N GLU A 53 -13.80 15.01 -3.89
CA GLU A 53 -14.01 14.62 -2.50
C GLU A 53 -13.14 15.41 -1.54
N ALA A 54 -11.89 15.71 -1.90
CA ALA A 54 -11.00 16.55 -1.09
C ALA A 54 -11.57 17.96 -0.90
N ALA A 55 -12.05 18.58 -1.98
CA ALA A 55 -12.69 19.91 -1.93
C ALA A 55 -13.92 19.90 -1.03
N ARG A 56 -14.81 18.90 -1.16
CA ARG A 56 -15.97 18.75 -0.30
C ARG A 56 -15.56 18.57 1.18
N SER A 57 -14.51 17.83 1.44
CA SER A 57 -13.99 17.62 2.80
C SER A 57 -13.46 18.91 3.43
N GLU A 58 -12.84 19.80 2.66
CA GLU A 58 -12.39 21.11 3.13
C GLU A 58 -13.59 22.03 3.46
N GLU A 59 -14.63 22.05 2.62
CA GLU A 59 -15.84 22.82 2.86
C GLU A 59 -16.57 22.38 4.14
N GLU A 60 -16.70 21.06 4.36
CA GLU A 60 -17.32 20.51 5.56
C GLU A 60 -16.53 20.84 6.84
N LEU A 61 -15.21 20.89 6.76
CA LEU A 61 -14.36 21.33 7.88
C LEU A 61 -14.58 22.80 8.24
N VAL A 62 -14.74 23.65 7.23
CA VAL A 62 -14.98 25.10 7.44
C VAL A 62 -16.37 25.34 7.97
N SER A 63 -17.39 24.61 7.52
CA SER A 63 -18.78 24.75 7.98
C SER A 63 -19.02 24.16 9.38
N GLY A 64 -18.10 23.32 9.89
CA GLY A 64 -18.25 22.66 11.18
C GLY A 64 -19.29 21.53 11.20
N GLU A 65 -19.79 21.12 10.02
CA GLU A 65 -20.82 20.08 9.88
C GLU A 65 -20.28 18.66 10.02
N ARG A 66 -18.96 18.49 10.16
CA ARG A 66 -18.34 17.17 10.19
C ARG A 66 -17.84 16.72 11.56
N GLY A 67 -18.22 15.50 11.87
CA GLY A 67 -17.51 14.70 12.89
C GLY A 67 -16.10 14.26 12.44
N PRO A 68 -15.30 13.71 13.36
CA PRO A 68 -13.83 13.53 13.23
C PRO A 68 -13.34 12.52 12.20
N SER A 69 -14.12 12.11 11.22
CA SER A 69 -13.75 11.04 10.27
C SER A 69 -13.07 11.51 8.96
N ALA A 70 -12.77 12.80 8.82
CA ALA A 70 -11.88 13.26 7.75
C ALA A 70 -10.45 13.19 8.29
N ALA A 71 -9.74 12.15 7.93
CA ALA A 71 -8.33 11.99 8.25
C ALA A 71 -7.50 13.02 7.46
N GLN A 72 -7.59 14.30 7.80
CA GLN A 72 -6.49 15.21 7.60
C GLN A 72 -5.46 14.85 8.65
N SER A 73 -4.49 14.02 8.25
CA SER A 73 -3.32 13.86 9.07
C SER A 73 -2.63 15.23 9.14
N ASN A 74 -2.12 15.63 10.31
CA ASN A 74 -1.30 16.83 10.51
C ASN A 74 -0.01 16.85 9.65
N THR A 75 0.16 15.88 8.76
CA THR A 75 1.32 15.62 7.91
C THR A 75 1.10 16.01 6.44
N GLY A 76 0.05 16.76 6.09
CA GLY A 76 -0.23 17.13 4.68
C GLY A 76 -0.61 15.96 3.80
N ARG A 77 -1.17 14.87 4.37
CA ARG A 77 -1.69 13.72 3.66
C ARG A 77 -3.19 13.58 3.91
N LEU A 78 -3.96 13.46 2.83
CA LEU A 78 -5.37 13.08 2.87
C LEU A 78 -5.50 11.67 2.31
N ARG A 79 -6.16 10.76 3.05
CA ARG A 79 -6.50 9.40 2.60
C ARG A 79 -7.99 9.31 2.32
N LEU A 80 -8.35 8.90 1.12
CA LEU A 80 -9.72 8.74 0.66
C LEU A 80 -9.99 7.27 0.37
N HIS A 81 -10.72 6.64 1.25
CA HIS A 81 -11.05 5.21 1.18
C HIS A 81 -11.96 4.89 -0.02
N VAL A 82 -11.68 3.80 -0.71
CA VAL A 82 -12.46 3.28 -1.85
C VAL A 82 -13.16 1.99 -1.38
N PRO A 83 -14.49 1.84 -1.53
CA PRO A 83 -15.41 2.79 -2.17
C PRO A 83 -16.05 3.83 -1.23
N GLU A 84 -15.85 3.78 0.09
CA GLU A 84 -16.65 4.56 1.08
C GLU A 84 -16.63 6.06 0.82
N ARG A 85 -15.47 6.61 0.44
CA ARG A 85 -15.30 8.04 0.12
C ARG A 85 -15.32 8.30 -1.39
N LEU A 86 -14.97 7.29 -2.18
CA LEU A 86 -14.90 7.34 -3.64
C LEU A 86 -15.76 6.22 -4.24
N PRO A 87 -17.11 6.27 -4.09
CA PRO A 87 -17.98 5.18 -4.51
C PRO A 87 -17.90 4.88 -6.01
N ASP A 88 -17.73 5.91 -6.84
CA ASP A 88 -17.61 5.76 -8.30
C ASP A 88 -16.29 5.09 -8.72
N CYS A 89 -15.32 4.97 -7.81
CA CYS A 89 -14.02 4.33 -8.05
C CYS A 89 -13.96 2.87 -7.59
N GLY A 90 -15.01 2.32 -6.97
CA GLY A 90 -15.01 0.97 -6.41
C GLY A 90 -14.64 -0.10 -7.44
N LEU A 91 -15.34 -0.14 -8.57
CA LEU A 91 -15.06 -1.09 -9.65
C LEU A 91 -13.65 -0.94 -10.24
N LEU A 92 -13.17 0.29 -10.35
CA LEU A 92 -11.82 0.55 -10.88
C LEU A 92 -10.76 0.09 -9.87
N GLY A 93 -10.97 0.33 -8.57
CA GLY A 93 -10.11 -0.21 -7.51
C GLY A 93 -9.98 -1.74 -7.59
N ASP A 94 -11.11 -2.44 -7.72
CA ASP A 94 -11.14 -3.90 -7.90
C ASP A 94 -10.41 -4.34 -9.16
N GLN A 95 -10.56 -3.62 -10.28
CA GLN A 95 -9.85 -3.91 -11.53
C GLN A 95 -8.34 -3.78 -11.38
N LEU A 96 -7.85 -2.75 -10.68
CA LEU A 96 -6.42 -2.59 -10.40
C LEU A 96 -5.89 -3.73 -9.53
N ILE A 97 -6.63 -4.15 -8.51
CA ILE A 97 -6.24 -5.28 -7.67
C ILE A 97 -6.22 -6.58 -8.47
N ARG A 98 -7.25 -6.87 -9.29
CA ARG A 98 -7.26 -8.04 -10.19
C ARG A 98 -6.08 -8.05 -11.15
N ARG A 99 -5.74 -6.89 -11.71
CA ARG A 99 -4.58 -6.72 -12.60
C ARG A 99 -3.28 -7.06 -11.89
N ALA A 100 -3.11 -6.63 -10.64
CA ALA A 100 -1.95 -6.97 -9.82
C ALA A 100 -1.87 -8.48 -9.53
N LEU A 101 -2.99 -9.10 -9.13
CA LEU A 101 -3.07 -10.54 -8.88
C LEU A 101 -2.76 -11.35 -10.16
N ALA A 102 -3.33 -10.95 -11.30
CA ALA A 102 -3.06 -11.60 -12.60
C ALA A 102 -1.60 -11.43 -13.03
N PHE A 103 -0.99 -10.25 -12.77
CA PHE A 103 0.43 -10.01 -13.03
C PHE A 103 1.31 -10.95 -12.20
N VAL A 104 1.09 -11.01 -10.87
CA VAL A 104 1.86 -11.89 -9.96
C VAL A 104 1.70 -13.36 -10.37
N GLN A 105 0.49 -13.80 -10.74
CA GLN A 105 0.26 -15.17 -11.20
C GLN A 105 1.07 -15.51 -12.45
N ARG A 106 1.12 -14.59 -13.41
CA ARG A 106 1.78 -14.83 -14.71
C ARG A 106 3.30 -14.77 -14.59
N GLU A 107 3.82 -13.75 -13.92
CA GLU A 107 5.26 -13.47 -13.90
C GLU A 107 5.98 -14.15 -12.73
N LEU A 108 5.30 -14.37 -11.61
CA LEU A 108 5.87 -14.91 -10.37
C LEU A 108 4.91 -15.89 -9.69
N PRO A 109 4.57 -17.03 -10.32
CA PRO A 109 3.51 -17.92 -9.84
C PRO A 109 3.74 -18.44 -8.40
N GLY A 110 4.99 -18.62 -7.98
CA GLY A 110 5.32 -19.04 -6.61
C GLY A 110 5.13 -17.95 -5.55
N ALA A 111 5.10 -16.66 -5.94
CA ALA A 111 4.90 -15.55 -5.01
C ALA A 111 3.48 -15.53 -4.45
N GLY A 112 2.46 -15.85 -5.24
CA GLY A 112 1.07 -15.93 -4.78
C GLY A 112 0.88 -16.93 -3.66
N GLU A 113 1.51 -18.10 -3.76
CA GLU A 113 1.47 -19.12 -2.71
C GLU A 113 2.16 -18.64 -1.43
N GLN A 114 3.35 -18.06 -1.56
CA GLN A 114 4.13 -17.60 -0.42
C GLN A 114 3.50 -16.39 0.29
N MET A 115 2.95 -15.44 -0.45
CA MET A 115 2.43 -14.17 0.08
C MET A 115 0.97 -14.25 0.51
N LEU A 116 0.14 -14.99 -0.23
CA LEU A 116 -1.31 -15.03 -0.05
C LEU A 116 -1.82 -16.40 0.37
N GLY A 117 -0.95 -17.42 0.41
CA GLY A 117 -1.33 -18.78 0.81
C GLY A 117 -2.37 -19.41 -0.12
N CYS A 118 -2.32 -19.10 -1.42
CA CYS A 118 -3.23 -19.61 -2.43
C CYS A 118 -2.45 -20.12 -3.65
N SER A 119 -3.00 -21.15 -4.29
CA SER A 119 -2.40 -21.67 -5.52
C SER A 119 -2.50 -20.66 -6.67
N ALA A 120 -1.70 -20.83 -7.69
CA ALA A 120 -1.76 -20.00 -8.90
C ALA A 120 -3.14 -19.99 -9.56
N THR A 121 -3.91 -21.07 -9.44
CA THR A 121 -5.28 -21.17 -9.99
C THR A 121 -6.32 -20.41 -9.18
N GLU A 122 -6.12 -20.25 -7.86
CA GLU A 122 -7.03 -19.51 -6.98
C GLU A 122 -6.79 -17.99 -7.00
N LEU A 123 -5.58 -17.57 -7.36
CA LEU A 123 -5.15 -16.18 -7.23
C LEU A 123 -6.04 -15.17 -7.98
N PRO A 124 -6.45 -15.40 -9.25
CA PRO A 124 -7.30 -14.46 -9.98
C PRO A 124 -8.71 -14.34 -9.40
N GLU A 125 -9.18 -15.37 -8.71
CA GLU A 125 -10.54 -15.47 -8.18
C GLU A 125 -10.65 -14.95 -6.74
N LEU A 126 -9.54 -14.54 -6.11
CA LEU A 126 -9.53 -14.13 -4.70
C LEU A 126 -10.48 -12.98 -4.37
N LEU A 127 -10.75 -12.09 -5.33
CA LEU A 127 -11.71 -11.00 -5.15
C LEU A 127 -13.18 -11.49 -5.14
N ASP A 128 -13.47 -12.56 -5.85
CA ASP A 128 -14.83 -13.09 -6.00
C ASP A 128 -15.13 -14.27 -5.08
N ALA A 129 -14.07 -14.92 -4.59
CA ALA A 129 -14.19 -16.11 -3.78
C ALA A 129 -14.38 -15.76 -2.29
N ALA A 130 -15.27 -16.49 -1.62
CA ALA A 130 -15.30 -16.45 -0.16
C ALA A 130 -14.14 -17.33 0.39
N PRO A 131 -13.37 -16.85 1.37
CA PRO A 131 -13.56 -15.67 2.21
C PRO A 131 -13.05 -14.34 1.62
N GLY A 132 -12.45 -14.31 0.42
CA GLY A 132 -11.99 -13.09 -0.25
C GLY A 132 -10.72 -12.48 0.32
N LEU A 133 -10.55 -11.19 0.10
CA LEU A 133 -9.42 -10.41 0.59
C LEU A 133 -9.75 -9.71 1.91
N GLU A 134 -8.73 -9.55 2.73
CA GLU A 134 -8.70 -8.68 3.90
C GLU A 134 -7.71 -7.56 3.63
N TYR A 135 -8.15 -6.32 3.77
CA TYR A 135 -7.35 -5.14 3.51
C TYR A 135 -6.77 -4.55 4.78
N SER A 136 -5.66 -3.85 4.64
CA SER A 136 -5.16 -2.96 5.68
C SER A 136 -6.22 -1.89 6.04
N PRO A 137 -6.31 -1.44 7.28
CA PRO A 137 -7.32 -0.44 7.68
C PRO A 137 -7.29 0.82 6.80
N GLY A 138 -8.47 1.22 6.31
CA GLY A 138 -8.61 2.38 5.43
C GLY A 138 -8.13 2.18 4.00
N GLU A 139 -8.03 0.93 3.51
CA GLU A 139 -7.67 0.57 2.13
C GLU A 139 -8.73 -0.35 1.50
N PRO A 140 -8.83 -0.39 0.16
CA PRO A 140 -8.09 0.44 -0.83
C PRO A 140 -8.34 1.94 -0.68
N ALA A 141 -7.38 2.77 -1.07
CA ALA A 141 -7.50 4.23 -0.92
C ALA A 141 -6.74 5.01 -2.00
N VAL A 142 -7.17 6.26 -2.21
CA VAL A 142 -6.34 7.27 -2.87
C VAL A 142 -5.75 8.18 -1.80
N ASN A 143 -4.42 8.24 -1.76
CA ASN A 143 -3.69 9.18 -0.92
C ASN A 143 -3.31 10.42 -1.73
N ILE A 144 -3.62 11.61 -1.20
CA ILE A 144 -3.18 12.90 -1.72
C ILE A 144 -2.18 13.48 -0.74
N TYR A 145 -0.94 13.69 -1.19
CA TYR A 145 0.11 14.36 -0.44
C TYR A 145 0.26 15.78 -0.96
N THR A 146 0.14 16.77 -0.10
CA THR A 146 0.41 18.18 -0.38
C THR A 146 1.77 18.59 0.16
N ALA A 147 2.14 19.85 0.07
CA ALA A 147 3.39 20.36 0.65
C ALA A 147 3.49 19.95 2.14
N THR A 148 4.65 19.43 2.53
CA THR A 148 4.98 18.79 3.81
C THR A 148 4.42 17.37 4.01
N GLY A 149 3.54 16.89 3.13
CA GLY A 149 2.95 15.56 3.22
C GLY A 149 4.00 14.46 3.10
N GLU A 150 3.98 13.55 4.06
CA GLU A 150 4.85 12.37 4.11
C GLU A 150 4.14 11.21 4.79
N PHE A 151 4.71 10.03 4.69
CA PHE A 151 4.33 8.88 5.49
C PHE A 151 5.58 8.18 6.00
N LYS A 152 5.69 8.01 7.30
CA LYS A 152 6.89 7.50 7.98
C LYS A 152 7.21 6.06 7.57
N PRO A 153 8.47 5.61 7.74
CA PRO A 153 8.85 4.22 7.47
C PRO A 153 8.01 3.22 8.26
N HIS A 154 7.39 2.28 7.57
CA HIS A 154 6.51 1.24 8.11
C HIS A 154 6.50 -0.01 7.24
N GLU A 155 5.90 -1.05 7.74
CA GLU A 155 5.54 -2.28 7.04
C GLU A 155 4.02 -2.43 7.08
N ASP A 156 3.40 -2.83 5.96
CA ASP A 156 1.95 -3.02 5.90
C ASP A 156 1.49 -4.30 6.59
N LYS A 157 2.41 -5.27 6.78
CA LYS A 157 2.15 -6.58 7.38
C LYS A 157 1.05 -7.39 6.70
N MET A 158 0.81 -7.12 5.42
CA MET A 158 -0.14 -7.81 4.56
C MET A 158 0.60 -8.70 3.56
N GLY A 159 -0.10 -9.57 2.82
CA GLY A 159 0.54 -10.43 1.83
C GLY A 159 1.13 -9.65 0.66
N LEU A 160 0.35 -8.76 0.06
CA LEU A 160 0.75 -7.97 -1.10
C LEU A 160 0.32 -6.52 -0.94
N THR A 161 1.22 -5.60 -1.29
CA THR A 161 0.93 -4.17 -1.44
C THR A 161 1.04 -3.76 -2.90
N VAL A 162 0.06 -2.99 -3.35
CA VAL A 162 -0.04 -2.38 -4.68
C VAL A 162 -0.07 -0.87 -4.51
N LEU A 163 0.96 -0.17 -4.98
CA LEU A 163 0.99 1.29 -5.06
C LEU A 163 0.97 1.71 -6.52
N VAL A 164 -0.02 2.51 -6.93
CA VAL A 164 -0.06 3.05 -8.30
C VAL A 164 0.17 4.55 -8.26
N THR A 165 1.17 5.03 -9.00
CA THR A 165 1.44 6.47 -9.15
C THR A 165 0.36 7.09 -10.03
N LEU A 166 -0.37 8.09 -9.52
CA LEU A 166 -1.44 8.77 -10.27
C LEU A 166 -1.01 10.12 -10.82
N SER A 167 -0.19 10.88 -10.08
CA SER A 167 0.32 12.20 -10.47
C SER A 167 1.46 12.10 -11.45
N ASP A 168 1.52 13.03 -12.41
CA ASP A 168 2.68 13.21 -13.27
C ASP A 168 3.83 13.87 -12.50
N GLY A 169 5.08 13.58 -12.93
CA GLY A 169 6.28 14.01 -12.20
C GLY A 169 6.54 15.50 -12.19
N ASP A 170 5.84 16.29 -13.02
CA ASP A 170 5.88 17.75 -13.08
C ASP A 170 4.81 18.43 -12.20
N GLU A 171 3.88 17.66 -11.66
CA GLU A 171 2.81 18.18 -10.77
C GLU A 171 3.28 18.41 -9.32
N PHE A 172 4.46 17.88 -8.94
CA PHE A 172 5.00 18.02 -7.59
C PHE A 172 6.54 18.01 -7.58
N SER A 173 7.13 18.50 -6.50
CA SER A 173 8.54 18.33 -6.21
C SER A 173 8.77 17.61 -4.89
N GLY A 174 9.94 16.98 -4.73
CA GLY A 174 10.22 16.09 -3.62
C GLY A 174 9.47 14.74 -3.78
N GLY A 175 8.93 14.20 -2.71
CA GLY A 175 8.12 12.97 -2.75
C GLY A 175 8.90 11.71 -3.12
N GLY A 176 8.21 10.76 -3.74
CA GLY A 176 8.73 9.43 -4.05
C GLY A 176 8.38 8.40 -2.97
N THR A 177 8.65 7.12 -3.27
CA THR A 177 8.53 6.02 -2.31
C THR A 177 9.93 5.50 -1.98
N ALA A 178 10.29 5.58 -0.72
CA ALA A 178 11.56 5.09 -0.20
C ALA A 178 11.39 3.65 0.31
N PHE A 179 12.41 2.83 0.14
CA PHE A 179 12.46 1.43 0.54
C PHE A 179 13.75 1.14 1.28
N TRP A 180 13.68 0.27 2.30
CA TRP A 180 14.81 -0.17 3.10
C TRP A 180 15.01 -1.69 2.98
N ARG A 181 16.22 -2.15 3.28
CA ARG A 181 16.48 -3.58 3.42
C ARG A 181 15.73 -4.13 4.65
N PRO A 182 15.34 -5.41 4.67
CA PRO A 182 14.68 -6.01 5.83
C PRO A 182 15.47 -5.83 7.14
N SER A 183 16.80 -5.85 7.07
CA SER A 183 17.69 -5.63 8.24
C SER A 183 17.59 -4.22 8.83
N ASP A 184 17.12 -3.25 8.07
CA ASP A 184 17.17 -1.83 8.43
C ASP A 184 15.87 -1.31 9.06
N PHE A 185 14.84 -2.14 9.19
CA PHE A 185 13.50 -1.75 9.67
C PHE A 185 13.54 -0.89 10.94
N ASN A 186 14.14 -1.40 12.01
CA ASN A 186 14.21 -0.67 13.29
C ASN A 186 15.01 0.64 13.21
N SER A 187 16.04 0.68 12.35
CA SER A 187 16.85 1.88 12.14
C SER A 187 16.11 2.89 11.27
N ALA A 188 15.37 2.44 10.26
CA ALA A 188 14.55 3.27 9.39
C ALA A 188 13.43 3.97 10.18
N ARG A 189 12.67 3.23 11.00
CA ARG A 189 11.61 3.79 11.85
C ARG A 189 12.12 4.87 12.81
N ARG A 190 13.38 4.78 13.25
CA ARG A 190 14.02 5.77 14.11
C ARG A 190 14.72 6.89 13.34
N GLY A 191 14.59 6.94 12.01
CA GLY A 191 15.28 7.93 11.16
C GLY A 191 16.80 7.82 11.17
N ARG A 192 17.34 6.60 11.42
CA ARG A 192 18.79 6.35 11.54
C ARG A 192 19.39 5.64 10.35
N ALA A 193 18.55 5.08 9.45
CA ALA A 193 19.00 4.43 8.24
C ALA A 193 18.54 5.21 7.01
N GLU A 194 19.44 5.40 6.07
CA GLU A 194 19.10 5.91 4.75
C GLU A 194 18.38 4.82 3.95
N PRO A 195 17.40 5.18 3.09
CA PRO A 195 16.75 4.22 2.23
C PRO A 195 17.76 3.57 1.27
N ALA A 196 17.61 2.27 1.05
CA ALA A 196 18.38 1.55 0.04
C ALA A 196 17.98 1.95 -1.38
N LEU A 197 16.72 2.38 -1.55
CA LEU A 197 16.14 2.74 -2.85
C LEU A 197 15.09 3.84 -2.65
N VAL A 198 15.03 4.77 -3.60
CA VAL A 198 13.94 5.74 -3.73
C VAL A 198 13.42 5.70 -5.16
N LEU A 199 12.12 5.46 -5.32
CA LEU A 199 11.46 5.43 -6.61
C LEU A 199 10.47 6.59 -6.76
N THR A 200 10.54 7.23 -7.91
CA THR A 200 9.57 8.24 -8.40
C THR A 200 9.12 7.85 -9.80
N PRO A 201 8.37 6.75 -9.93
CA PRO A 201 7.97 6.27 -11.25
C PRO A 201 7.00 7.23 -11.92
N PRO A 202 6.91 7.18 -13.28
CA PRO A 202 5.91 7.92 -14.03
C PRO A 202 4.49 7.58 -13.59
N ALA A 203 3.56 8.49 -13.85
CA ALA A 203 2.14 8.25 -13.63
C ALA A 203 1.66 7.02 -14.43
N GLY A 204 0.78 6.22 -13.83
CA GLY A 204 0.30 4.94 -14.38
C GLY A 204 1.16 3.73 -14.00
N THR A 205 2.34 3.93 -13.41
CA THR A 205 3.21 2.84 -12.97
C THR A 205 2.79 2.28 -11.62
N ALA A 206 2.75 0.95 -11.49
CA ALA A 206 2.56 0.28 -10.21
C ALA A 206 3.88 -0.17 -9.59
N LEU A 207 3.95 -0.13 -8.26
CA LEU A 207 4.94 -0.77 -7.42
C LEU A 207 4.24 -1.92 -6.68
N LEU A 208 4.73 -3.15 -6.86
CA LEU A 208 4.20 -4.35 -6.20
C LEU A 208 5.27 -4.89 -5.25
N PHE A 209 4.90 -5.17 -4.01
CA PHE A 209 5.84 -5.71 -3.02
C PHE A 209 5.12 -6.44 -1.88
N GLY A 210 5.85 -7.29 -1.17
CA GLY A 210 5.35 -7.99 0.01
C GLY A 210 5.16 -7.05 1.19
N GLY A 211 4.21 -7.35 2.06
CA GLY A 211 3.85 -6.48 3.19
C GLY A 211 4.92 -6.35 4.29
N GLU A 212 5.99 -7.15 4.24
CA GLU A 212 7.17 -7.02 5.12
C GLU A 212 8.22 -6.05 4.56
N VAL A 213 7.97 -5.42 3.41
CA VAL A 213 8.86 -4.39 2.87
C VAL A 213 8.73 -3.11 3.67
N THR A 214 9.81 -2.69 4.32
CA THR A 214 9.86 -1.37 4.96
C THR A 214 9.87 -0.30 3.87
N HIS A 215 8.87 0.56 3.91
CA HIS A 215 8.73 1.64 2.93
C HIS A 215 8.18 2.92 3.56
N ALA A 216 8.28 4.04 2.83
CA ALA A 216 7.76 5.34 3.25
C ALA A 216 7.38 6.20 2.05
N GLY A 217 6.35 7.02 2.21
CA GLY A 217 6.09 8.15 1.32
C GLY A 217 6.99 9.32 1.71
N ARG A 218 7.96 9.69 0.86
CA ARG A 218 8.84 10.82 1.13
C ARG A 218 8.07 12.14 1.08
N ARG A 219 8.56 13.09 1.86
CA ARG A 219 8.00 14.44 1.95
C ARG A 219 7.89 15.10 0.58
N VAL A 220 6.69 15.59 0.28
CA VAL A 220 6.40 16.46 -0.86
C VAL A 220 6.82 17.89 -0.48
N GLU A 221 7.57 18.55 -1.33
CA GLU A 221 8.05 19.92 -1.09
C GLU A 221 7.06 20.95 -1.65
N SER A 222 6.51 20.67 -2.82
CA SER A 222 5.48 21.51 -3.45
C SER A 222 4.58 20.68 -4.37
N GLY A 223 3.42 21.22 -4.71
CA GLY A 223 2.43 20.55 -5.56
C GLY A 223 1.63 19.47 -4.85
N LYS A 224 1.09 18.52 -5.63
CA LYS A 224 0.26 17.41 -5.13
C LYS A 224 0.73 16.09 -5.71
N ARG A 225 1.09 15.14 -4.86
CA ARG A 225 1.41 13.76 -5.23
C ARG A 225 0.24 12.87 -4.87
N CYS A 226 -0.33 12.17 -5.85
CA CYS A 226 -1.46 11.25 -5.67
C CYS A 226 -1.05 9.81 -5.94
N MET A 227 -1.51 8.90 -5.10
CA MET A 227 -1.23 7.46 -5.19
C MET A 227 -2.50 6.67 -4.89
N PHE A 228 -2.80 5.66 -5.70
CA PHE A 228 -3.69 4.58 -5.27
C PHE A 228 -2.90 3.57 -4.45
N VAL A 229 -3.47 3.07 -3.37
CA VAL A 229 -2.87 2.07 -2.50
C VAL A 229 -3.87 0.97 -2.16
N ALA A 230 -3.42 -0.28 -2.19
CA ALA A 230 -4.14 -1.43 -1.67
C ALA A 230 -3.13 -2.42 -1.09
N SER A 231 -3.19 -2.65 0.22
CA SER A 231 -2.42 -3.68 0.92
C SER A 231 -3.39 -4.72 1.43
N PHE A 232 -3.18 -5.98 1.09
CA PHE A 232 -4.14 -7.02 1.39
C PHE A 232 -3.52 -8.40 1.60
N SER A 233 -4.25 -9.25 2.30
CA SER A 233 -3.99 -10.68 2.47
C SER A 233 -5.22 -11.48 2.08
N ARG A 234 -5.04 -12.78 1.86
CA ARG A 234 -6.17 -13.70 1.81
C ARG A 234 -6.81 -13.78 3.20
N ARG A 235 -8.11 -13.52 3.29
CA ARG A 235 -8.84 -13.69 4.54
C ARG A 235 -8.84 -15.17 4.96
N LYS A 236 -8.45 -15.43 6.20
CA LYS A 236 -8.47 -16.82 6.73
C LYS A 236 -9.90 -17.28 6.92
N SER A 237 -10.22 -18.48 6.42
CA SER A 237 -11.51 -19.10 6.69
C SER A 237 -11.63 -19.43 8.18
N PRO A 238 -12.82 -19.24 8.82
CA PRO A 238 -13.04 -19.62 10.20
C PRO A 238 -12.69 -21.09 10.52
N ALA A 239 -12.78 -21.97 9.54
CA ALA A 239 -12.40 -23.37 9.67
C ALA A 239 -10.88 -23.61 9.82
N GLN A 240 -10.04 -22.64 9.47
CA GLN A 240 -8.58 -22.73 9.59
C GLN A 240 -8.05 -22.06 10.87
N ALA A 241 -8.93 -21.48 11.69
CA ALA A 241 -8.57 -20.76 12.91
C ALA A 241 -8.43 -21.69 14.14
N HIS A 242 -8.58 -23.01 14.03
CA HIS A 242 -8.37 -23.94 15.14
C HIS A 242 -7.69 -25.23 14.71
N PRO A 243 -6.59 -25.62 15.40
CA PRO A 243 -6.67 -26.72 16.32
C PRO A 243 -6.53 -26.18 17.74
N ALA A 244 -7.61 -26.29 18.51
CA ALA A 244 -7.55 -26.11 19.94
C ALA A 244 -6.62 -27.17 20.53
N SER A 245 -5.41 -26.81 20.91
CA SER A 245 -4.65 -27.56 21.88
C SER A 245 -5.28 -27.32 23.24
N SER A 246 -6.09 -28.26 23.69
CA SER A 246 -6.48 -28.35 25.08
C SER A 246 -5.21 -28.66 25.91
N SER A 247 -4.64 -27.65 26.54
CA SER A 247 -3.84 -27.85 27.74
C SER A 247 -4.11 -26.72 28.68
N SER A 248 -4.64 -27.10 29.84
CA SER A 248 -4.83 -26.29 31.02
C SER A 248 -3.52 -25.67 31.43
N ALA A 249 -3.44 -24.34 31.48
CA ALA A 249 -2.48 -23.64 32.32
C ALA A 249 -2.95 -22.21 32.58
N VAL A 250 -3.23 -21.97 33.86
CA VAL A 250 -2.98 -20.78 34.68
C VAL A 250 -3.02 -19.44 33.94
N ALA A 251 -4.02 -18.64 34.33
CA ALA A 251 -4.12 -17.22 34.02
C ALA A 251 -2.85 -16.47 34.40
N SER A 252 -2.11 -16.01 33.40
CA SER A 252 -1.18 -14.90 33.53
C SER A 252 -1.71 -13.76 32.68
N GLU A 253 -1.85 -12.59 33.33
CA GLU A 253 -2.29 -11.35 32.71
C GLU A 253 -1.49 -11.05 31.43
N PRO A 254 -2.14 -10.54 30.35
CA PRO A 254 -1.41 -10.12 29.18
C PRO A 254 -0.55 -8.89 29.50
N ARG A 255 0.76 -9.04 29.48
CA ARG A 255 1.69 -7.93 29.40
C ARG A 255 1.46 -7.22 28.08
N LEU A 256 0.98 -5.99 28.17
CA LEU A 256 0.99 -5.02 27.07
C LEU A 256 2.47 -4.69 26.77
N GLU A 257 3.03 -5.36 25.78
CA GLU A 257 4.27 -4.95 25.13
C GLU A 257 3.93 -4.57 23.69
N ASP A 258 4.34 -3.35 23.36
CA ASP A 258 4.31 -2.61 22.09
C ASP A 258 3.15 -1.64 21.88
N GLY A 259 3.27 -0.49 22.55
CA GLY A 259 2.43 0.69 22.37
C GLY A 259 2.63 1.48 21.05
N ASP A 260 3.47 0.99 20.14
CA ASP A 260 3.86 1.77 18.96
C ASP A 260 2.88 1.66 17.77
N ASP A 261 2.10 0.58 17.67
CA ASP A 261 1.07 0.43 16.62
C ASP A 261 -0.22 1.22 16.93
N LEU A 262 -0.46 1.51 18.21
CA LEU A 262 -1.60 2.31 18.64
C LEU A 262 -1.42 3.79 18.29
N ASP A 263 -0.19 4.30 18.32
CA ASP A 263 0.12 5.68 17.97
C ASP A 263 -0.01 5.91 16.44
N ALA A 264 0.39 4.95 15.61
CA ALA A 264 0.16 5.01 14.16
C ALA A 264 -1.34 4.91 13.80
N PHE A 265 -2.10 4.13 14.56
CA PHE A 265 -3.55 4.01 14.41
C PHE A 265 -4.28 5.25 14.93
N LEU A 266 -3.85 5.81 16.07
CA LEU A 266 -4.44 7.03 16.65
C LEU A 266 -4.06 8.29 15.86
N ASP A 267 -2.88 8.34 15.23
CA ASP A 267 -2.49 9.39 14.30
C ASP A 267 -3.25 9.30 12.95
N ALA A 268 -3.74 8.13 12.59
CA ALA A 268 -4.65 7.96 11.44
C ALA A 268 -6.12 8.32 11.77
N LEU A 269 -6.45 8.44 13.06
CA LEU A 269 -7.78 8.79 13.56
C LEU A 269 -7.85 10.24 14.11
N ARG A 270 -6.73 10.97 14.11
CA ARG A 270 -6.66 12.39 14.53
C ARG A 270 -6.53 13.31 13.30
#